data_9181a802a8a64f8841b9a033ac930cb9
#
_entry.id   9181a802a8a64f8841b9a033ac930cb9
#
_cell.length_a   1.000
_cell.length_b   1.000
_cell.length_c   1.000
_cell.angle_alpha   90.00
_cell.angle_beta   90.00
_cell.angle_gamma   90.00
#
_symmetry.space_group_name_H-M   'P 1'
#
loop_
_entity.id
_entity.type
_entity.pdbx_description
1 polymer ?
#
loop_
_entity_poly.entity_id
_entity_poly.type
_entity_poly.pdbx_seq_one_letter_code
_entity_poly.pdbx_strand_id
1 'polypeptide(L)'
;RGPIEPPDDVVLLGIDEASLDPQLSDFGSWPWPRALQADLARAVLRQGARRVVFNIVHVGPSGFGPSDDRAFQDALQPWQDRVVLSASLVRQQLESHEQVQLRRPWYTGYPVGLSAFSMNAFGVVQAVPGRQSLKGMLNEFSEPHPRPLAPLAAGVASSQGDNGIDFLGPSGHIPVIPAWAVGTLPQDTWRNKVVIIGSTAPSLGDQLETPFGQQSGSEVLLSAIAGFQSGRGFRSPDVSHLVALMALWLLLCQWRIAAPSTALGTAITTAALEALVTGGVVLAWFNGLWLPGAALMLMPLIAGSLR
;
A
#
# COMPACT_ATOMS: atom_id res chain seq x y z
N ARG A 1 -0.58 12.71 -11.74
CA ARG A 1 0.66 12.24 -12.36
C ARG A 1 0.30 11.08 -13.29
N GLY A 2 0.99 10.95 -14.44
CA GLY A 2 0.89 9.79 -15.33
C GLY A 2 1.66 8.58 -14.78
N PRO A 3 1.69 7.46 -15.55
CA PRO A 3 2.50 6.29 -15.19
C PRO A 3 3.96 6.67 -14.97
N ILE A 4 4.58 6.02 -13.99
CA ILE A 4 5.96 6.25 -13.55
C ILE A 4 6.77 5.00 -13.91
N GLU A 5 7.99 5.17 -14.38
CA GLU A 5 8.88 4.04 -14.65
C GLU A 5 9.09 3.22 -13.37
N PRO A 6 8.85 1.89 -13.42
CA PRO A 6 9.04 1.01 -12.27
C PRO A 6 10.51 1.04 -11.81
N PRO A 7 10.77 1.07 -10.50
CA PRO A 7 12.14 1.04 -10.00
C PRO A 7 12.77 -0.34 -10.17
N ASP A 8 14.06 -0.37 -10.41
CA ASP A 8 14.84 -1.62 -10.60
C ASP A 8 15.03 -2.43 -9.32
N ASP A 9 14.82 -1.83 -8.14
CA ASP A 9 15.17 -2.43 -6.85
C ASP A 9 14.00 -3.16 -6.16
N VAL A 10 12.80 -3.20 -6.78
CA VAL A 10 11.64 -3.98 -6.37
C VAL A 10 11.13 -4.80 -7.55
N VAL A 11 10.86 -6.07 -7.32
CA VAL A 11 10.37 -6.99 -8.34
C VAL A 11 9.19 -7.79 -7.81
N LEU A 12 8.17 -7.99 -8.66
CA LEU A 12 7.03 -8.84 -8.36
C LEU A 12 7.21 -10.20 -9.04
N LEU A 13 7.37 -11.25 -8.24
CA LEU A 13 7.27 -12.63 -8.65
C LEU A 13 5.81 -13.05 -8.49
N GLY A 14 5.08 -12.98 -9.60
CA GLY A 14 3.62 -13.12 -9.62
C GLY A 14 3.17 -14.56 -9.77
N ILE A 15 2.20 -14.95 -8.97
CA ILE A 15 1.39 -16.15 -9.16
C ILE A 15 0.26 -15.75 -10.11
N ASP A 16 0.52 -15.87 -11.41
CA ASP A 16 -0.39 -15.52 -12.49
C ASP A 16 -1.23 -16.73 -12.96
N GLU A 17 -2.17 -16.51 -13.87
CA GLU A 17 -3.02 -17.58 -14.39
C GLU A 17 -2.20 -18.70 -15.07
N ALA A 18 -1.12 -18.34 -15.76
CA ALA A 18 -0.25 -19.33 -16.40
C ALA A 18 0.49 -20.20 -15.38
N SER A 19 0.87 -19.62 -14.23
CA SER A 19 1.48 -20.37 -13.12
C SER A 19 0.52 -21.36 -12.47
N LEU A 20 -0.79 -21.12 -12.58
CA LEU A 20 -1.86 -21.96 -11.99
C LEU A 20 -2.37 -23.02 -12.96
N ASP A 21 -2.07 -22.90 -14.25
CA ASP A 21 -2.50 -23.85 -15.27
C ASP A 21 -1.55 -25.06 -15.32
N PRO A 22 -2.04 -26.28 -15.00
CA PRO A 22 -1.20 -27.49 -15.03
C PRO A 22 -0.73 -27.88 -16.44
N GLN A 23 -1.26 -27.26 -17.51
CA GLN A 23 -0.76 -27.44 -18.87
C GLN A 23 0.42 -26.53 -19.23
N LEU A 24 0.58 -25.43 -18.49
CA LEU A 24 1.61 -24.41 -18.72
C LEU A 24 2.70 -24.41 -17.66
N SER A 25 2.42 -24.97 -16.48
CA SER A 25 3.30 -24.95 -15.32
C SER A 25 3.25 -26.28 -14.56
N ASP A 26 4.38 -26.75 -14.07
CA ASP A 26 4.49 -27.91 -13.20
C ASP A 26 4.01 -27.64 -11.77
N PHE A 27 3.62 -26.40 -11.43
CA PHE A 27 3.22 -26.02 -10.08
C PHE A 27 1.78 -26.46 -9.73
N GLY A 28 0.94 -26.62 -10.75
CA GLY A 28 -0.44 -27.03 -10.57
C GLY A 28 -1.35 -25.96 -10.01
N SER A 29 -2.58 -26.37 -9.69
CA SER A 29 -3.61 -25.45 -9.18
C SER A 29 -3.35 -25.00 -7.73
N TRP A 30 -3.86 -23.81 -7.40
CA TRP A 30 -3.81 -23.26 -6.06
C TRP A 30 -4.78 -24.00 -5.09
N PRO A 31 -4.45 -24.18 -3.81
CA PRO A 31 -3.23 -23.70 -3.14
C PRO A 31 -2.01 -24.58 -3.37
N TRP A 32 -0.85 -23.95 -3.53
CA TRP A 32 0.42 -24.67 -3.64
C TRP A 32 0.96 -25.13 -2.30
N PRO A 33 1.71 -26.25 -2.28
CA PRO A 33 2.47 -26.65 -1.09
C PRO A 33 3.36 -25.48 -0.61
N ARG A 34 3.48 -25.33 0.69
CA ARG A 34 4.35 -24.28 1.26
C ARG A 34 5.80 -24.55 0.98
N ALA A 35 6.21 -25.81 0.87
CA ALA A 35 7.54 -26.19 0.42
C ALA A 35 7.87 -25.59 -0.94
N LEU A 36 6.96 -25.64 -1.92
CA LEU A 36 7.14 -25.02 -3.23
C LEU A 36 7.28 -23.50 -3.12
N GLN A 37 6.45 -22.86 -2.31
CA GLN A 37 6.54 -21.42 -2.09
C GLN A 37 7.89 -21.02 -1.44
N ALA A 38 8.38 -21.84 -0.50
CA ALA A 38 9.69 -21.65 0.11
C ALA A 38 10.84 -21.87 -0.90
N ASP A 39 10.70 -22.81 -1.83
CA ASP A 39 11.69 -23.06 -2.88
C ASP A 39 11.82 -21.87 -3.83
N LEU A 40 10.70 -21.23 -4.21
CA LEU A 40 10.70 -19.98 -4.97
C LEU A 40 11.47 -18.88 -4.23
N ALA A 41 11.16 -18.67 -2.95
CA ALA A 41 11.85 -17.69 -2.12
C ALA A 41 13.33 -18.00 -1.97
N ARG A 42 13.67 -19.27 -1.71
CA ARG A 42 15.05 -19.74 -1.60
C ARG A 42 15.84 -19.53 -2.89
N ALA A 43 15.23 -19.77 -4.05
CA ALA A 43 15.86 -19.59 -5.35
C ALA A 43 16.32 -18.13 -5.54
N VAL A 44 15.44 -17.16 -5.28
CA VAL A 44 15.77 -15.73 -5.42
C VAL A 44 16.73 -15.24 -4.33
N LEU A 45 16.63 -15.76 -3.09
CA LEU A 45 17.54 -15.42 -1.98
C LEU A 45 18.96 -15.89 -2.24
N ARG A 46 19.14 -17.10 -2.79
CA ARG A 46 20.44 -17.63 -3.19
C ARG A 46 21.10 -16.81 -4.31
N GLN A 47 20.31 -16.19 -5.16
CA GLN A 47 20.78 -15.31 -6.23
C GLN A 47 20.96 -13.86 -5.78
N GLY A 48 20.93 -13.60 -4.47
CA GLY A 48 21.30 -12.33 -3.88
C GLY A 48 20.15 -11.34 -3.69
N ALA A 49 18.88 -11.77 -3.73
CA ALA A 49 17.77 -10.91 -3.35
C ALA A 49 18.00 -10.34 -1.95
N ARG A 50 17.82 -9.04 -1.79
CA ARG A 50 18.01 -8.34 -0.50
C ARG A 50 16.96 -8.78 0.53
N ARG A 51 15.73 -8.98 0.07
CA ARG A 51 14.58 -9.38 0.90
C ARG A 51 13.54 -10.07 0.05
N VAL A 52 12.84 -11.04 0.65
CA VAL A 52 11.63 -11.64 0.09
C VAL A 52 10.44 -11.28 0.96
N VAL A 53 9.34 -10.90 0.33
CA VAL A 53 8.08 -10.51 0.98
C VAL A 53 6.99 -11.42 0.44
N PHE A 54 6.39 -12.22 1.31
CA PHE A 54 5.21 -12.99 0.93
C PHE A 54 3.97 -12.11 1.08
N ASN A 55 3.32 -11.74 -0.03
CA ASN A 55 1.96 -11.18 -0.02
C ASN A 55 0.92 -12.30 -0.02
N ILE A 56 1.20 -13.31 0.79
CA ILE A 56 0.37 -14.51 1.03
C ILE A 56 0.34 -14.72 2.53
N VAL A 57 -0.86 -14.88 3.10
CA VAL A 57 -0.99 -15.11 4.55
C VAL A 57 -1.07 -16.62 4.80
N HIS A 58 -0.02 -17.18 5.35
CA HIS A 58 0.06 -18.59 5.72
C HIS A 58 -0.67 -18.86 7.05
N VAL A 59 -1.99 -18.92 7.02
CA VAL A 59 -2.82 -19.10 8.23
C VAL A 59 -2.90 -20.57 8.59
N GLY A 60 -2.69 -20.90 9.88
CA GLY A 60 -2.79 -22.27 10.41
C GLY A 60 -1.78 -23.25 9.79
N PRO A 61 -1.85 -24.55 10.10
CA PRO A 61 -1.00 -25.58 9.51
C PRO A 61 -1.28 -25.78 8.03
N SER A 62 -0.30 -26.30 7.30
CA SER A 62 -0.46 -26.63 5.87
C SER A 62 -1.48 -27.72 5.63
N GLY A 63 -2.31 -27.56 4.62
CA GLY A 63 -3.21 -28.61 4.12
C GLY A 63 -2.47 -29.83 3.53
N PHE A 64 -1.18 -29.69 3.25
CA PHE A 64 -0.30 -30.79 2.76
C PHE A 64 0.43 -31.51 3.89
N GLY A 65 0.10 -31.19 5.13
CA GLY A 65 0.58 -31.86 6.33
C GLY A 65 1.84 -31.25 6.97
N PRO A 66 2.24 -31.77 8.15
CA PRO A 66 3.34 -31.17 8.94
C PRO A 66 4.72 -31.24 8.29
N SER A 67 4.92 -32.15 7.33
CA SER A 67 6.18 -32.23 6.56
C SER A 67 6.35 -31.04 5.63
N ASP A 68 5.27 -30.53 5.06
CA ASP A 68 5.26 -29.36 4.22
C ASP A 68 5.59 -28.08 5.02
N ASP A 69 5.03 -27.94 6.22
CA ASP A 69 5.37 -26.85 7.14
C ASP A 69 6.84 -26.89 7.56
N ARG A 70 7.37 -28.08 7.86
CA ARG A 70 8.81 -28.24 8.18
C ARG A 70 9.69 -27.87 6.99
N ALA A 71 9.35 -28.35 5.80
CA ALA A 71 10.10 -28.04 4.59
C ALA A 71 10.16 -26.51 4.32
N PHE A 72 9.05 -25.78 4.55
CA PHE A 72 9.04 -24.32 4.47
C PHE A 72 10.03 -23.69 5.47
N GLN A 73 9.97 -24.09 6.73
CA GLN A 73 10.83 -23.56 7.78
C GLN A 73 12.31 -23.87 7.52
N ASP A 74 12.65 -25.11 7.20
CA ASP A 74 14.02 -25.56 6.95
C ASP A 74 14.62 -24.84 5.74
N ALA A 75 13.84 -24.65 4.68
CA ALA A 75 14.29 -23.96 3.46
C ALA A 75 14.61 -22.48 3.70
N LEU A 76 13.89 -21.81 4.58
CA LEU A 76 13.98 -20.35 4.80
C LEU A 76 14.69 -19.95 6.09
N GLN A 77 14.94 -20.89 6.99
CA GLN A 77 15.62 -20.64 8.26
C GLN A 77 16.96 -19.88 8.12
N PRO A 78 17.84 -20.15 7.13
CA PRO A 78 19.07 -19.39 6.95
C PRO A 78 18.88 -17.90 6.60
N TRP A 79 17.67 -17.50 6.20
CA TRP A 79 17.33 -16.13 5.74
C TRP A 79 16.16 -15.52 6.51
N GLN A 80 15.89 -15.97 7.76
CA GLN A 80 14.73 -15.51 8.54
C GLN A 80 14.63 -14.00 8.65
N ASP A 81 15.73 -13.28 8.80
CA ASP A 81 15.80 -11.82 8.87
C ASP A 81 15.50 -11.11 7.55
N ARG A 82 15.62 -11.83 6.43
CA ARG A 82 15.40 -11.34 5.07
C ARG A 82 14.05 -11.75 4.47
N VAL A 83 13.32 -12.62 5.15
CA VAL A 83 11.97 -13.05 4.74
C VAL A 83 10.93 -12.33 5.60
N VAL A 84 9.99 -11.65 4.94
CA VAL A 84 8.88 -10.96 5.59
C VAL A 84 7.59 -11.70 5.26
N LEU A 85 6.86 -12.09 6.30
CA LEU A 85 5.55 -12.73 6.17
C LEU A 85 4.43 -11.71 6.35
N SER A 86 3.31 -11.94 5.67
CA SER A 86 2.13 -11.09 5.76
C SER A 86 1.16 -11.55 6.83
N ALA A 87 0.59 -10.59 7.55
CA ALA A 87 -0.68 -10.69 8.24
C ALA A 87 -1.76 -9.94 7.46
N SER A 88 -3.03 -10.25 7.67
CA SER A 88 -4.15 -9.52 7.05
C SER A 88 -5.29 -9.30 8.04
N LEU A 89 -6.08 -8.25 7.79
CA LEU A 89 -7.39 -8.05 8.42
C LEU A 89 -8.46 -8.56 7.46
N VAL A 90 -9.28 -9.47 7.93
CA VAL A 90 -10.43 -9.99 7.18
C VAL A 90 -11.70 -9.52 7.87
N ARG A 91 -12.58 -8.87 7.12
CA ARG A 91 -13.92 -8.49 7.57
C ARG A 91 -14.88 -9.57 7.14
N GLN A 92 -15.60 -10.11 8.07
CA GLN A 92 -16.62 -11.11 7.83
C GLN A 92 -17.96 -10.56 8.29
N GLN A 93 -18.89 -10.44 7.37
CA GLN A 93 -20.27 -10.09 7.70
C GLN A 93 -20.97 -11.32 8.27
N LEU A 94 -21.36 -11.24 9.53
CA LEU A 94 -22.25 -12.20 10.16
C LEU A 94 -23.68 -11.67 10.10
N GLU A 95 -24.68 -12.50 10.38
CA GLU A 95 -26.08 -12.16 10.27
C GLU A 95 -26.49 -10.89 11.04
N SER A 96 -25.84 -10.59 12.17
CA SER A 96 -26.19 -9.47 13.06
C SER A 96 -25.12 -8.41 13.24
N HIS A 97 -23.85 -8.69 12.85
CA HIS A 97 -22.74 -7.76 13.05
C HIS A 97 -21.57 -8.06 12.09
N GLU A 98 -20.71 -7.08 11.89
CA GLU A 98 -19.45 -7.24 11.20
C GLU A 98 -18.37 -7.69 12.21
N GLN A 99 -17.66 -8.78 11.88
CA GLN A 99 -16.51 -9.26 12.65
C GLN A 99 -15.22 -9.02 11.89
N VAL A 100 -14.27 -8.37 12.53
CA VAL A 100 -12.92 -8.19 12.01
C VAL A 100 -12.01 -9.25 12.63
N GLN A 101 -11.23 -9.93 11.81
CA GLN A 101 -10.27 -10.94 12.26
C GLN A 101 -8.86 -10.58 11.79
N LEU A 102 -7.92 -10.57 12.73
CA LEU A 102 -6.50 -10.45 12.41
C LEU A 102 -5.94 -11.85 12.12
N ARG A 103 -5.64 -12.13 10.87
CA ARG A 103 -5.00 -13.37 10.44
C ARG A 103 -3.49 -13.20 10.46
N ARG A 104 -2.82 -13.98 11.30
CA ARG A 104 -1.37 -13.98 11.43
C ARG A 104 -0.77 -15.20 10.72
N PRO A 105 0.49 -15.10 10.22
CA PRO A 105 1.16 -16.27 9.68
C PRO A 105 1.38 -17.33 10.77
N TRP A 106 1.32 -18.59 10.37
CA TRP A 106 1.55 -19.75 11.24
C TRP A 106 2.98 -19.81 11.79
N TYR A 107 3.92 -19.36 10.98
CA TYR A 107 5.34 -19.44 11.30
C TYR A 107 5.80 -18.31 12.21
N THR A 108 6.62 -18.65 13.19
CA THR A 108 7.27 -17.72 14.13
C THR A 108 8.73 -17.50 13.77
N GLY A 109 9.34 -16.43 14.31
CA GLY A 109 10.74 -16.09 14.07
C GLY A 109 11.00 -15.24 12.84
N TYR A 110 9.98 -14.94 12.03
CA TYR A 110 10.06 -14.06 10.86
C TYR A 110 9.51 -12.67 11.18
N PRO A 111 10.07 -11.60 10.55
CA PRO A 111 9.39 -10.30 10.52
C PRO A 111 7.99 -10.44 9.92
N VAL A 112 6.97 -9.87 10.61
CA VAL A 112 5.58 -9.90 10.15
C VAL A 112 5.08 -8.51 9.89
N GLY A 113 4.51 -8.29 8.70
CA GLY A 113 3.88 -7.04 8.30
C GLY A 113 2.39 -7.22 8.01
N LEU A 114 1.56 -6.21 8.36
CA LEU A 114 0.15 -6.18 7.98
C LEU A 114 0.01 -5.68 6.55
N SER A 115 -0.50 -6.53 5.67
CA SER A 115 -0.93 -6.15 4.32
C SER A 115 -2.31 -5.50 4.43
N ALA A 116 -2.31 -4.17 4.54
CA ALA A 116 -3.52 -3.37 4.64
C ALA A 116 -3.31 -2.04 3.90
N PHE A 117 -4.40 -1.54 3.32
CA PHE A 117 -4.44 -0.26 2.63
C PHE A 117 -5.62 0.57 3.11
N SER A 118 -5.41 1.88 3.19
CA SER A 118 -6.49 2.85 3.42
C SER A 118 -7.19 3.14 2.11
N MET A 119 -8.52 3.08 2.12
CA MET A 119 -9.38 3.36 0.97
C MET A 119 -10.18 4.63 1.20
N ASN A 120 -10.57 5.31 0.12
CA ASN A 120 -11.52 6.41 0.18
C ASN A 120 -12.98 5.89 0.32
N ALA A 121 -13.93 6.83 0.38
CA ALA A 121 -15.36 6.52 0.49
C ALA A 121 -15.92 5.73 -0.71
N PHE A 122 -15.20 5.65 -1.82
CA PHE A 122 -15.58 4.91 -3.02
C PHE A 122 -14.87 3.54 -3.14
N GLY A 123 -14.16 3.11 -2.08
CA GLY A 123 -13.43 1.85 -2.07
C GLY A 123 -12.11 1.87 -2.84
N VAL A 124 -11.66 3.04 -3.33
CA VAL A 124 -10.40 3.17 -4.07
C VAL A 124 -9.23 3.28 -3.10
N VAL A 125 -8.21 2.45 -3.28
CA VAL A 125 -6.98 2.46 -2.48
C VAL A 125 -6.24 3.78 -2.66
N GLN A 126 -5.81 4.38 -1.53
CA GLN A 126 -5.10 5.65 -1.54
C GLN A 126 -3.77 5.63 -0.80
N ALA A 127 -3.68 4.88 0.31
CA ALA A 127 -2.54 5.00 1.20
C ALA A 127 -2.20 3.69 1.92
N VAL A 128 -0.97 3.62 2.42
CA VAL A 128 -0.55 2.66 3.44
C VAL A 128 -0.84 3.26 4.81
N PRO A 129 -1.59 2.57 5.71
CA PRO A 129 -1.93 3.09 7.01
C PRO A 129 -0.66 3.34 7.86
N GLY A 130 -0.60 4.50 8.50
CA GLY A 130 0.43 4.83 9.47
C GLY A 130 0.20 4.15 10.81
N ARG A 131 1.14 4.35 11.76
CA ARG A 131 1.05 3.72 13.09
C ARG A 131 -0.23 4.10 13.84
N GLN A 132 -0.69 5.34 13.71
CA GLN A 132 -1.88 5.82 14.41
C GLN A 132 -3.15 5.16 13.86
N SER A 133 -3.32 5.14 12.53
CA SER A 133 -4.46 4.48 11.86
C SER A 133 -4.43 2.98 12.14
N LEU A 134 -3.26 2.36 12.06
CA LEU A 134 -3.08 0.94 12.33
C LEU A 134 -3.42 0.58 13.78
N LYS A 135 -3.00 1.41 14.75
CA LYS A 135 -3.38 1.23 16.16
C LYS A 135 -4.89 1.29 16.34
N GLY A 136 -5.58 2.21 15.64
CA GLY A 136 -7.05 2.26 15.63
C GLY A 136 -7.69 1.00 15.07
N MET A 137 -7.14 0.45 13.98
CA MET A 137 -7.64 -0.80 13.36
C MET A 137 -7.39 -2.05 14.21
N LEU A 138 -6.36 -2.03 15.07
CA LEU A 138 -5.88 -3.20 15.81
C LEU A 138 -6.15 -3.12 17.31
N ASN A 139 -6.83 -2.08 17.82
CA ASN A 139 -7.04 -1.85 19.24
C ASN A 139 -7.77 -3.00 19.97
N GLU A 140 -8.55 -3.80 19.25
CA GLU A 140 -9.29 -4.94 19.78
C GLU A 140 -8.46 -6.24 19.79
N PHE A 141 -7.24 -6.23 19.24
CA PHE A 141 -6.39 -7.41 19.14
C PHE A 141 -5.24 -7.38 20.14
N SER A 142 -4.78 -8.59 20.53
CA SER A 142 -3.66 -8.75 21.45
C SER A 142 -2.34 -8.25 20.84
N GLU A 143 -1.53 -7.58 21.65
CA GLU A 143 -0.15 -7.22 21.31
C GLU A 143 0.74 -8.50 21.14
N PRO A 144 1.83 -8.48 20.36
CA PRO A 144 2.30 -7.31 19.60
C PRO A 144 1.54 -7.12 18.28
N HIS A 145 1.24 -5.86 17.94
CA HIS A 145 0.61 -5.54 16.65
C HIS A 145 1.62 -5.60 15.51
N PRO A 146 1.27 -6.19 14.34
CA PRO A 146 2.13 -6.18 13.17
C PRO A 146 2.29 -4.75 12.66
N ARG A 147 3.50 -4.40 12.18
CA ARG A 147 3.76 -3.13 11.50
C ARG A 147 3.18 -3.14 10.09
N PRO A 148 2.96 -1.98 9.42
CA PRO A 148 2.57 -1.97 8.01
C PRO A 148 3.59 -2.72 7.15
N LEU A 149 3.12 -3.54 6.21
CA LEU A 149 3.97 -4.41 5.40
C LEU A 149 4.92 -3.63 4.48
N ALA A 150 4.42 -2.61 3.80
CA ALA A 150 5.22 -1.89 2.80
C ALA A 150 6.48 -1.21 3.38
N PRO A 151 6.42 -0.38 4.46
CA PRO A 151 7.64 0.18 5.05
C PRO A 151 8.54 -0.88 5.68
N LEU A 152 7.99 -1.97 6.25
CA LEU A 152 8.78 -3.09 6.75
C LEU A 152 9.56 -3.76 5.61
N ALA A 153 8.92 -4.02 4.49
CA ALA A 153 9.52 -4.58 3.29
C ALA A 153 10.58 -3.65 2.68
N ALA A 154 10.31 -2.35 2.63
CA ALA A 154 11.27 -1.34 2.18
C ALA A 154 12.49 -1.18 3.10
N GLY A 155 12.39 -1.65 4.35
CA GLY A 155 13.45 -1.49 5.36
C GLY A 155 13.48 -0.10 5.99
N VAL A 156 12.35 0.62 6.00
CA VAL A 156 12.24 1.97 6.55
C VAL A 156 11.29 2.00 7.76
N ALA A 157 11.37 3.06 8.54
CA ALA A 157 10.46 3.27 9.67
C ALA A 157 9.05 3.59 9.17
N SER A 158 8.03 3.06 9.88
CA SER A 158 6.64 3.44 9.63
C SER A 158 6.38 4.85 10.12
N SER A 159 5.68 5.66 9.32
CA SER A 159 5.21 6.99 9.69
C SER A 159 4.14 6.94 10.79
N GLN A 160 3.86 8.07 11.41
CA GLN A 160 2.73 8.21 12.35
C GLN A 160 1.40 8.26 11.58
N GLY A 161 1.31 9.16 10.59
CA GLY A 161 0.16 9.30 9.70
C GLY A 161 0.25 8.39 8.47
N ASP A 162 -0.85 8.28 7.73
CA ASP A 162 -0.94 7.50 6.51
C ASP A 162 -0.01 8.04 5.42
N ASN A 163 0.56 7.12 4.65
CA ASN A 163 1.37 7.45 3.47
C ASN A 163 0.59 7.16 2.20
N GLY A 164 0.26 8.20 1.45
CA GLY A 164 -0.34 8.05 0.13
C GLY A 164 0.56 7.28 -0.82
N ILE A 165 -0.02 6.38 -1.60
CA ILE A 165 0.70 5.57 -2.56
C ILE A 165 0.89 6.37 -3.85
N ASP A 166 2.15 6.50 -4.30
CA ASP A 166 2.48 7.01 -5.63
C ASP A 166 2.43 5.82 -6.60
N PHE A 167 1.23 5.53 -7.13
CA PHE A 167 1.01 4.38 -8.00
C PHE A 167 1.88 4.49 -9.25
N LEU A 168 2.53 3.39 -9.62
CA LEU A 168 3.44 3.35 -10.77
C LEU A 168 2.70 3.44 -12.12
N GLY A 169 1.48 2.90 -12.20
CA GLY A 169 0.67 2.91 -13.43
C GLY A 169 -0.44 1.87 -13.39
N PRO A 170 -1.13 1.65 -14.51
CA PRO A 170 -2.17 0.62 -14.61
C PRO A 170 -1.58 -0.79 -14.53
N SER A 171 -2.44 -1.80 -14.33
CA SER A 171 -2.05 -3.21 -14.41
C SER A 171 -1.38 -3.51 -15.76
N GLY A 172 -0.31 -4.32 -15.74
CA GLY A 172 0.52 -4.60 -16.91
C GLY A 172 1.61 -3.55 -17.19
N HIS A 173 1.58 -2.36 -16.58
CA HIS A 173 2.68 -1.39 -16.64
C HIS A 173 3.87 -1.82 -15.78
N ILE A 174 3.59 -2.48 -14.66
CA ILE A 174 4.61 -3.03 -13.75
C ILE A 174 5.07 -4.37 -14.32
N PRO A 175 6.37 -4.56 -14.52
CA PRO A 175 6.90 -5.87 -14.95
C PRO A 175 6.65 -6.91 -13.86
N VAL A 176 5.85 -7.92 -14.19
CA VAL A 176 5.61 -9.09 -13.34
C VAL A 176 6.41 -10.24 -13.92
N ILE A 177 7.22 -10.87 -13.09
CA ILE A 177 7.90 -12.11 -13.44
C ILE A 177 7.00 -13.27 -13.02
N PRO A 178 6.53 -14.11 -13.94
CA PRO A 178 5.74 -15.28 -13.57
C PRO A 178 6.50 -16.22 -12.63
N ALA A 179 5.82 -16.83 -11.66
CA ALA A 179 6.46 -17.72 -10.69
C ALA A 179 7.17 -18.91 -11.37
N TRP A 180 6.60 -19.45 -12.44
CA TRP A 180 7.20 -20.56 -13.20
C TRP A 180 8.52 -20.18 -13.88
N ALA A 181 8.77 -18.89 -14.15
CA ALA A 181 9.95 -18.44 -14.86
C ALA A 181 11.17 -18.21 -13.93
N VAL A 182 11.05 -18.39 -12.62
CA VAL A 182 12.10 -18.08 -11.65
C VAL A 182 13.43 -18.76 -11.93
N GLY A 183 13.40 -19.98 -12.44
CA GLY A 183 14.59 -20.79 -12.78
C GLY A 183 15.21 -20.48 -14.13
N THR A 184 14.54 -19.73 -15.01
CA THR A 184 14.96 -19.46 -16.38
C THR A 184 15.68 -18.12 -16.55
N LEU A 185 15.63 -17.26 -15.52
CA LEU A 185 16.16 -15.91 -15.59
C LEU A 185 17.65 -15.83 -15.23
N PRO A 186 18.37 -14.82 -15.76
CA PRO A 186 19.74 -14.54 -15.38
C PRO A 186 19.91 -14.37 -13.87
N GLN A 187 21.02 -14.84 -13.30
CA GLN A 187 21.27 -14.79 -11.85
C GLN A 187 21.27 -13.37 -11.27
N ASP A 188 21.61 -12.36 -12.06
CA ASP A 188 21.63 -10.97 -11.62
C ASP A 188 20.24 -10.31 -11.50
N THR A 189 19.20 -10.98 -12.03
CA THR A 189 17.82 -10.47 -11.99
C THR A 189 17.35 -10.10 -10.58
N TRP A 190 17.79 -10.82 -9.56
CA TRP A 190 17.34 -10.71 -8.18
C TRP A 190 18.30 -9.95 -7.26
N ARG A 191 19.54 -9.71 -7.73
CA ARG A 191 20.61 -9.16 -6.88
C ARG A 191 20.22 -7.82 -6.28
N ASN A 192 20.34 -7.73 -4.94
CA ASN A 192 20.03 -6.54 -4.11
C ASN A 192 18.59 -6.00 -4.22
N LYS A 193 17.66 -6.80 -4.77
CA LYS A 193 16.25 -6.39 -4.93
C LYS A 193 15.38 -6.86 -3.76
N VAL A 194 14.29 -6.16 -3.53
CA VAL A 194 13.13 -6.64 -2.77
C VAL A 194 12.24 -7.42 -3.72
N VAL A 195 12.02 -8.69 -3.44
CA VAL A 195 11.17 -9.58 -4.25
C VAL A 195 9.87 -9.82 -3.51
N ILE A 196 8.75 -9.46 -4.14
CA ILE A 196 7.41 -9.76 -3.63
C ILE A 196 6.96 -11.06 -4.27
N ILE A 197 6.54 -12.03 -3.48
CA ILE A 197 5.88 -13.25 -3.94
C ILE A 197 4.40 -13.11 -3.59
N GLY A 198 3.54 -13.06 -4.61
CA GLY A 198 2.12 -12.86 -4.37
C GLY A 198 1.26 -13.06 -5.61
N SER A 199 -0.05 -13.10 -5.41
CA SER A 199 -1.01 -13.29 -6.48
C SER A 199 -1.05 -12.10 -7.44
N THR A 200 -1.08 -12.41 -8.74
CA THR A 200 -1.47 -11.50 -9.81
C THR A 200 -2.61 -12.09 -10.65
N ALA A 201 -2.97 -13.36 -10.40
CA ALA A 201 -4.08 -14.02 -11.04
C ALA A 201 -5.42 -13.45 -10.52
N PRO A 202 -6.30 -12.91 -11.39
CA PRO A 202 -7.64 -12.48 -11.00
C PRO A 202 -8.48 -13.60 -10.36
N SER A 203 -8.28 -14.86 -10.77
CA SER A 203 -8.97 -16.03 -10.23
C SER A 203 -8.73 -16.24 -8.73
N LEU A 204 -7.64 -15.72 -8.15
CA LEU A 204 -7.34 -15.78 -6.72
C LEU A 204 -8.02 -14.67 -5.90
N GLY A 205 -8.72 -13.73 -6.53
CA GLY A 205 -9.58 -12.75 -5.87
C GLY A 205 -8.87 -11.60 -5.13
N ASP A 206 -7.54 -11.49 -5.20
CA ASP A 206 -6.78 -10.38 -4.60
C ASP A 206 -6.77 -9.16 -5.55
N GLN A 207 -7.96 -8.59 -5.80
CA GLN A 207 -8.14 -7.45 -6.69
C GLN A 207 -8.59 -6.22 -5.90
N LEU A 208 -7.95 -5.09 -6.15
CA LEU A 208 -8.17 -3.81 -5.49
C LEU A 208 -8.47 -2.72 -6.52
N GLU A 209 -9.43 -1.85 -6.20
CA GLU A 209 -9.69 -0.65 -6.98
C GLU A 209 -8.63 0.41 -6.70
N THR A 210 -8.00 0.93 -7.74
CA THR A 210 -6.94 1.95 -7.68
C THR A 210 -7.29 3.14 -8.59
N PRO A 211 -6.57 4.27 -8.51
CA PRO A 211 -6.75 5.38 -9.45
C PRO A 211 -6.49 5.01 -10.92
N PHE A 212 -5.85 3.88 -11.19
CA PHE A 212 -5.60 3.35 -12.54
C PHE A 212 -6.49 2.16 -12.90
N GLY A 213 -7.58 1.92 -12.15
CA GLY A 213 -8.46 0.76 -12.30
C GLY A 213 -8.05 -0.41 -11.41
N GLN A 214 -8.57 -1.59 -11.71
CA GLN A 214 -8.29 -2.80 -10.94
C GLN A 214 -6.83 -3.24 -11.05
N GLN A 215 -6.23 -3.55 -9.91
CA GLN A 215 -4.89 -4.10 -9.79
C GLN A 215 -4.87 -5.20 -8.73
N SER A 216 -3.93 -6.13 -8.86
CA SER A 216 -3.71 -7.11 -7.78
C SER A 216 -3.16 -6.41 -6.53
N GLY A 217 -3.49 -6.92 -5.36
CA GLY A 217 -2.92 -6.42 -4.09
C GLY A 217 -1.39 -6.46 -4.08
N SER A 218 -0.79 -7.37 -4.85
CA SER A 218 0.67 -7.48 -5.01
C SER A 218 1.26 -6.35 -5.84
N GLU A 219 0.58 -5.87 -6.90
CA GLU A 219 1.00 -4.69 -7.68
C GLU A 219 0.86 -3.41 -6.86
N VAL A 220 -0.21 -3.29 -6.08
CA VAL A 220 -0.40 -2.17 -5.14
C VAL A 220 0.70 -2.16 -4.07
N LEU A 221 1.03 -3.33 -3.51
CA LEU A 221 2.12 -3.47 -2.54
C LEU A 221 3.48 -3.09 -3.15
N LEU A 222 3.74 -3.48 -4.41
CA LEU A 222 4.96 -3.09 -5.11
C LEU A 222 5.05 -1.56 -5.24
N SER A 223 3.98 -0.91 -5.71
CA SER A 223 3.91 0.56 -5.80
C SER A 223 4.18 1.23 -4.45
N ALA A 224 3.59 0.69 -3.38
CA ALA A 224 3.80 1.19 -2.02
C ALA A 224 5.27 1.04 -1.57
N ILE A 225 5.89 -0.14 -1.75
CA ILE A 225 7.29 -0.39 -1.38
C ILE A 225 8.22 0.55 -2.16
N ALA A 226 8.01 0.67 -3.47
CA ALA A 226 8.76 1.57 -4.35
C ALA A 226 8.67 3.02 -3.88
N GLY A 227 7.47 3.47 -3.50
CA GLY A 227 7.24 4.80 -2.93
C GLY A 227 8.03 5.04 -1.65
N PHE A 228 8.05 4.06 -0.73
CA PHE A 228 8.83 4.14 0.51
C PHE A 228 10.34 4.15 0.28
N GLN A 229 10.85 3.36 -0.67
CA GLN A 229 12.28 3.31 -0.98
C GLN A 229 12.77 4.61 -1.65
N SER A 230 11.96 5.18 -2.54
CA SER A 230 12.29 6.41 -3.26
C SER A 230 11.92 7.70 -2.50
N GLY A 231 11.24 7.58 -1.35
CA GLY A 231 10.72 8.73 -0.59
C GLY A 231 9.61 9.51 -1.32
N ARG A 232 8.98 8.92 -2.33
CA ARG A 232 7.96 9.57 -3.18
C ARG A 232 6.53 9.46 -2.66
N GLY A 233 6.29 8.78 -1.54
CA GLY A 233 4.94 8.68 -0.96
C GLY A 233 4.37 10.03 -0.54
N PHE A 234 3.06 10.20 -0.68
CA PHE A 234 2.36 11.38 -0.19
C PHE A 234 2.15 11.28 1.31
N ARG A 235 2.49 12.34 2.05
CA ARG A 235 2.24 12.41 3.49
C ARG A 235 1.00 13.25 3.75
N SER A 236 0.08 12.73 4.56
CA SER A 236 -0.96 13.55 5.13
C SER A 236 -0.36 14.36 6.29
N PRO A 237 -0.58 15.69 6.33
CA PRO A 237 -0.17 16.49 7.49
C PRO A 237 -0.94 16.04 8.73
N ASP A 238 -0.36 16.27 9.90
CA ASP A 238 -1.04 15.99 11.17
C ASP A 238 -2.36 16.77 11.27
N VAL A 239 -3.35 16.15 11.88
CA VAL A 239 -4.70 16.75 12.06
C VAL A 239 -4.62 18.13 12.72
N SER A 240 -3.68 18.33 13.65
CA SER A 240 -3.45 19.63 14.28
C SER A 240 -3.06 20.73 13.30
N HIS A 241 -2.20 20.42 12.32
CA HIS A 241 -1.82 21.36 11.26
C HIS A 241 -2.98 21.66 10.32
N LEU A 242 -3.80 20.66 9.99
CA LEU A 242 -5.02 20.85 9.20
C LEU A 242 -6.04 21.73 9.93
N VAL A 243 -6.27 21.48 11.21
CA VAL A 243 -7.18 22.29 12.04
C VAL A 243 -6.66 23.73 12.15
N ALA A 244 -5.37 23.92 12.37
CA ALA A 244 -4.76 25.26 12.43
C ALA A 244 -4.89 25.99 11.07
N LEU A 245 -4.65 25.31 9.97
CA LEU A 245 -4.80 25.86 8.62
C LEU A 245 -6.26 26.24 8.34
N MET A 246 -7.21 25.37 8.71
CA MET A 246 -8.65 25.65 8.55
C MET A 246 -9.10 26.81 9.45
N ALA A 247 -8.64 26.88 10.70
CA ALA A 247 -8.94 28.00 11.61
C ALA A 247 -8.41 29.33 11.07
N LEU A 248 -7.16 29.35 10.61
CA LEU A 248 -6.56 30.53 9.99
C LEU A 248 -7.36 30.95 8.74
N TRP A 249 -7.75 29.98 7.93
CA TRP A 249 -8.54 30.22 6.72
C TRP A 249 -9.92 30.80 7.04
N LEU A 250 -10.60 30.27 8.06
CA LEU A 250 -11.88 30.82 8.54
C LEU A 250 -11.73 32.26 9.04
N LEU A 251 -10.66 32.58 9.80
CA LEU A 251 -10.37 33.95 10.24
C LEU A 251 -10.16 34.90 9.05
N LEU A 252 -9.43 34.47 8.04
CA LEU A 252 -9.25 35.25 6.81
C LEU A 252 -10.56 35.50 6.07
N CYS A 253 -11.44 34.48 5.99
CA CYS A 253 -12.77 34.64 5.42
C CYS A 253 -13.66 35.60 6.24
N GLN A 254 -13.66 35.52 7.58
CA GLN A 254 -14.39 36.43 8.45
C GLN A 254 -13.88 37.88 8.33
N TRP A 255 -12.55 38.10 8.34
CA TRP A 255 -11.96 39.41 8.10
C TRP A 255 -12.38 39.97 6.76
N ARG A 256 -12.41 39.14 5.73
CA ARG A 256 -12.84 39.50 4.40
C ARG A 256 -14.31 39.92 4.33
N ILE A 257 -15.20 39.23 5.05
CA ILE A 257 -16.63 39.56 5.14
C ILE A 257 -16.83 40.91 5.86
N ALA A 258 -16.03 41.20 6.89
CA ALA A 258 -16.12 42.42 7.68
C ALA A 258 -15.56 43.67 6.99
N ALA A 259 -14.68 43.51 5.98
CA ALA A 259 -14.04 44.64 5.32
C ALA A 259 -15.02 45.36 4.35
N PRO A 260 -15.17 46.71 4.42
CA PRO A 260 -15.99 47.46 3.49
C PRO A 260 -15.39 47.38 2.06
N SER A 261 -16.19 47.00 1.06
CA SER A 261 -15.69 46.82 -0.30
C SER A 261 -16.77 47.04 -1.34
N THR A 262 -16.36 47.50 -2.52
CA THR A 262 -17.19 47.52 -3.72
C THR A 262 -17.35 46.10 -4.28
N ALA A 263 -18.41 45.84 -5.06
CA ALA A 263 -18.64 44.52 -5.68
C ALA A 263 -17.43 44.06 -6.50
N LEU A 264 -16.76 44.98 -7.22
CA LEU A 264 -15.55 44.71 -7.99
C LEU A 264 -14.37 44.31 -7.07
N GLY A 265 -14.18 45.08 -5.97
CA GLY A 265 -13.13 44.78 -4.99
C GLY A 265 -13.37 43.40 -4.30
N THR A 266 -14.64 43.03 -4.08
CA THR A 266 -14.98 41.69 -3.54
C THR A 266 -14.60 40.61 -4.56
N ALA A 267 -14.98 40.73 -5.82
CA ALA A 267 -14.65 39.76 -6.84
C ALA A 267 -13.14 39.56 -7.03
N ILE A 268 -12.37 40.66 -7.11
CA ILE A 268 -10.89 40.60 -7.28
C ILE A 268 -10.24 39.87 -6.08
N THR A 269 -10.61 40.24 -4.86
CA THR A 269 -10.00 39.64 -3.67
C THR A 269 -10.39 38.16 -3.47
N THR A 270 -11.64 37.78 -3.82
CA THR A 270 -12.06 36.36 -3.80
C THR A 270 -11.26 35.56 -4.83
N ALA A 271 -11.13 36.05 -6.06
CA ALA A 271 -10.35 35.38 -7.09
C ALA A 271 -8.85 35.25 -6.71
N ALA A 272 -8.27 36.31 -6.11
CA ALA A 272 -6.89 36.26 -5.63
C ALA A 272 -6.70 35.24 -4.49
N LEU A 273 -7.66 35.12 -3.59
CA LEU A 273 -7.64 34.16 -2.50
C LEU A 273 -7.75 32.72 -3.02
N GLU A 274 -8.64 32.48 -3.98
CA GLU A 274 -8.78 31.16 -4.64
C GLU A 274 -7.52 30.78 -5.40
N ALA A 275 -6.91 31.69 -6.13
CA ALA A 275 -5.66 31.45 -6.84
C ALA A 275 -4.52 31.09 -5.88
N LEU A 276 -4.43 31.78 -4.73
CA LEU A 276 -3.43 31.51 -3.71
C LEU A 276 -3.61 30.13 -3.05
N VAL A 277 -4.85 29.77 -2.75
CA VAL A 277 -5.19 28.43 -2.19
C VAL A 277 -4.92 27.34 -3.20
N THR A 278 -5.39 27.51 -4.44
CA THR A 278 -5.17 26.53 -5.52
C THR A 278 -3.67 26.35 -5.76
N GLY A 279 -2.92 27.44 -5.87
CA GLY A 279 -1.47 27.41 -6.01
C GLY A 279 -0.78 26.71 -4.82
N GLY A 280 -1.20 26.99 -3.59
CA GLY A 280 -0.69 26.36 -2.38
C GLY A 280 -0.96 24.86 -2.33
N VAL A 281 -2.18 24.43 -2.68
CA VAL A 281 -2.56 23.00 -2.74
C VAL A 281 -1.74 22.27 -3.82
N VAL A 282 -1.60 22.88 -5.01
CA VAL A 282 -0.80 22.30 -6.09
C VAL A 282 0.67 22.20 -5.69
N LEU A 283 1.22 23.25 -5.08
CA LEU A 283 2.60 23.24 -4.59
C LEU A 283 2.83 22.19 -3.51
N ALA A 284 1.90 22.06 -2.56
CA ALA A 284 1.93 21.02 -1.52
C ALA A 284 1.91 19.63 -2.15
N TRP A 285 1.07 19.41 -3.17
CA TRP A 285 0.98 18.14 -3.88
C TRP A 285 2.29 17.78 -4.61
N PHE A 286 2.94 18.75 -5.26
CA PHE A 286 4.27 18.53 -5.85
C PHE A 286 5.36 18.20 -4.83
N ASN A 287 5.21 18.68 -3.59
CA ASN A 287 6.11 18.38 -2.46
C ASN A 287 5.70 17.14 -1.66
N GLY A 288 4.78 16.30 -2.17
CA GLY A 288 4.36 15.08 -1.50
C GLY A 288 3.45 15.29 -0.28
N LEU A 289 2.81 16.45 -0.15
CA LEU A 289 1.81 16.75 0.87
C LEU A 289 0.40 16.69 0.27
N TRP A 290 -0.46 15.89 0.88
CA TRP A 290 -1.86 15.78 0.46
C TRP A 290 -2.74 16.69 1.33
N LEU A 291 -3.25 17.77 0.75
CA LEU A 291 -4.17 18.70 1.42
C LEU A 291 -5.61 18.47 0.91
N PRO A 292 -6.63 18.66 1.77
CA PRO A 292 -8.04 18.54 1.37
C PRO A 292 -8.47 19.78 0.55
N GLY A 293 -7.95 19.88 -0.69
CA GLY A 293 -8.10 21.05 -1.55
C GLY A 293 -9.54 21.47 -1.80
N ALA A 294 -10.46 20.51 -2.01
CA ALA A 294 -11.86 20.81 -2.27
C ALA A 294 -12.52 21.60 -1.12
N ALA A 295 -12.25 21.23 0.13
CA ALA A 295 -12.78 21.94 1.30
C ALA A 295 -12.22 23.36 1.42
N LEU A 296 -10.95 23.55 1.08
CA LEU A 296 -10.28 24.85 1.11
C LEU A 296 -10.77 25.76 -0.02
N MET A 297 -11.09 25.23 -1.19
CA MET A 297 -11.58 26.01 -2.36
C MET A 297 -13.04 26.47 -2.22
N LEU A 298 -13.91 25.68 -1.57
CA LEU A 298 -15.33 26.02 -1.42
C LEU A 298 -15.59 27.16 -0.41
N MET A 299 -14.72 27.37 0.56
CA MET A 299 -14.91 28.37 1.62
C MET A 299 -14.97 29.82 1.12
N PRO A 300 -14.12 30.31 0.19
CA PRO A 300 -14.18 31.68 -0.34
C PRO A 300 -15.47 31.93 -1.14
N LEU A 301 -15.96 30.93 -1.89
CA LEU A 301 -17.20 31.00 -2.64
C LEU A 301 -18.41 31.18 -1.70
N ILE A 302 -18.46 30.41 -0.61
CA ILE A 302 -19.50 30.53 0.43
C ILE A 302 -19.41 31.91 1.10
N ALA A 303 -18.21 32.35 1.47
CA ALA A 303 -18.01 33.67 2.08
C ALA A 303 -18.37 34.83 1.12
N GLY A 304 -18.16 34.66 -0.19
CA GLY A 304 -18.58 35.63 -1.22
C GLY A 304 -20.09 35.68 -1.44
N SER A 305 -20.81 34.56 -1.28
CA SER A 305 -22.26 34.46 -1.49
C SER A 305 -23.10 34.96 -0.28
N LEU A 306 -22.49 35.14 0.89
CA LEU A 306 -23.15 35.67 2.08
C LEU A 306 -23.22 37.21 2.15
N ARG A 307 -22.87 37.90 1.08
CA ARG A 307 -23.01 39.35 0.86
C ARG A 307 -23.99 39.64 -0.27
#